data_c2b59164b8d177d2aaba5d7a765555cb
#
_entry.id   c2b59164b8d177d2aaba5d7a765555cb
#
_cell.length_a   1.000
_cell.length_b   1.000
_cell.length_c   1.000
_cell.angle_alpha   90.00
_cell.angle_beta   90.00
_cell.angle_gamma   90.00
#
_symmetry.space_group_name_H-M   'P 1'
#
loop_
_entity.id
_entity.type
_entity.pdbx_description
1 polymer ?
#
loop_
_entity_poly.entity_id
_entity_poly.type
_entity_poly.pdbx_seq_one_letter_code
_entity_poly.pdbx_strand_id
1 'polypeptide(L)'
;MAKLPPFLLRVRVCCSIISAFLLNLAALRPFRWMAWLVPAFSQKVFCNPGMNCHGCPWAIGACPIGVMAYGSAVRALPVYAVSSVLVLTAALGRLTCAFLCPFGLLQDILYKIPFFKFKLPRWTRCGKYLALALLVFIFPFWLGFEQSGYLRVEKPEIKKAVAEEGKEEDAEGKLDVTVSVTNLGPKPVAHPQLDLAFVKEDKTELLKVRQDFPEATVPPGETVALPKVRIANRLSDGALSVSSPQSEVELNSPYDLYYCRLCPVATLEAALPAYASGEGGGMYSWASGHPVRVRILALFLLLMLMVSRPFCRTFCPAGAIYGLFCRLALSRITVDQRVCVQCGLCDRVCPVDLDVRKEAGGAECIACGDCIKVCPKGGIKRQFGL
;
A
#
# COMPACT_ATOMS: atom_id res chain seq x y z
N MET A 1 33.25 0.32 18.24
CA MET A 1 31.80 0.04 17.95
C MET A 1 31.17 -0.45 19.26
N ALA A 2 30.35 0.37 19.92
CA ALA A 2 29.61 -0.08 21.09
C ALA A 2 28.53 -1.07 20.62
N LYS A 3 28.72 -2.36 20.95
CA LYS A 3 27.71 -3.39 20.67
C LYS A 3 26.48 -3.08 21.52
N LEU A 4 25.32 -2.94 20.87
CA LEU A 4 24.04 -2.88 21.58
C LEU A 4 23.91 -4.07 22.52
N PRO A 5 23.33 -3.86 23.71
CA PRO A 5 23.01 -4.99 24.58
C PRO A 5 22.03 -5.92 23.86
N PRO A 6 22.30 -7.24 23.88
CA PRO A 6 21.59 -8.21 23.01
C PRO A 6 20.08 -8.28 23.28
N PHE A 7 19.63 -7.91 24.46
CA PHE A 7 18.22 -8.01 24.85
C PHE A 7 17.28 -7.08 24.07
N LEU A 8 17.58 -5.79 23.91
CA LEU A 8 16.64 -4.87 23.20
C LEU A 8 16.68 -5.02 21.69
N LEU A 9 17.84 -5.38 21.16
CA LEU A 9 17.91 -5.75 19.75
C LEU A 9 17.01 -6.96 19.51
N ARG A 10 17.04 -7.95 20.43
CA ARG A 10 16.15 -9.13 20.37
C ARG A 10 14.68 -8.72 20.47
N VAL A 11 14.28 -7.92 21.46
CA VAL A 11 12.90 -7.46 21.61
C VAL A 11 12.42 -6.71 20.37
N ARG A 12 13.23 -5.78 19.83
CA ARG A 12 12.87 -5.03 18.62
C ARG A 12 12.72 -5.94 17.41
N VAL A 13 13.63 -6.88 17.22
CA VAL A 13 13.56 -7.87 16.14
C VAL A 13 12.33 -8.77 16.31
N CYS A 14 12.07 -9.29 17.52
CA CYS A 14 10.90 -10.10 17.80
C CYS A 14 9.59 -9.35 17.53
N CYS A 15 9.45 -8.11 18.04
CA CYS A 15 8.28 -7.29 17.79
C CYS A 15 8.06 -7.01 16.31
N SER A 16 9.12 -6.71 15.55
CA SER A 16 9.01 -6.46 14.11
C SER A 16 8.69 -7.73 13.32
N ILE A 17 9.21 -8.89 13.70
CA ILE A 17 8.88 -10.19 13.08
C ILE A 17 7.43 -10.56 13.37
N ILE A 18 7.00 -10.45 14.63
CA ILE A 18 5.61 -10.71 15.02
C ILE A 18 4.67 -9.77 14.27
N SER A 19 5.01 -8.48 14.18
CA SER A 19 4.23 -7.51 13.42
C SER A 19 4.16 -7.87 11.94
N ALA A 20 5.29 -8.22 11.30
CA ALA A 20 5.33 -8.65 9.91
C ALA A 20 4.45 -9.88 9.67
N PHE A 21 4.49 -10.87 10.55
CA PHE A 21 3.65 -12.05 10.47
C PHE A 21 2.17 -11.70 10.64
N LEU A 22 1.81 -10.95 11.69
CA LEU A 22 0.42 -10.55 11.95
C LEU A 22 -0.16 -9.70 10.84
N LEU A 23 0.62 -8.78 10.27
CA LEU A 23 0.16 -7.91 9.18
C LEU A 23 -0.02 -8.65 7.83
N ASN A 24 0.57 -9.85 7.70
CA ASN A 24 0.51 -10.65 6.48
C ASN A 24 -0.17 -12.03 6.69
N LEU A 25 -1.09 -12.13 7.65
CA LEU A 25 -1.80 -13.37 7.96
C LEU A 25 -2.57 -13.97 6.78
N ALA A 26 -2.92 -13.17 5.78
CA ALA A 26 -3.55 -13.69 4.56
C ALA A 26 -2.65 -14.67 3.77
N ALA A 27 -1.33 -14.69 4.03
CA ALA A 27 -0.43 -15.71 3.51
C ALA A 27 -0.78 -17.14 3.96
N LEU A 28 -1.56 -17.28 5.03
CA LEU A 28 -2.02 -18.58 5.56
C LEU A 28 -3.27 -19.11 4.84
N ARG A 29 -3.84 -18.40 3.88
CA ARG A 29 -5.01 -18.85 3.09
C ARG A 29 -4.91 -20.26 2.51
N PRO A 30 -3.74 -20.75 2.04
CA PRO A 30 -3.61 -22.10 1.52
C PRO A 30 -3.86 -23.19 2.57
N PHE A 31 -3.72 -22.85 3.86
CA PHE A 31 -3.95 -23.80 4.95
C PHE A 31 -5.44 -23.86 5.30
N ARG A 32 -6.15 -24.86 4.79
CA ARG A 32 -7.61 -25.04 4.91
C ARG A 32 -8.14 -24.99 6.35
N TRP A 33 -7.39 -25.46 7.34
CA TRP A 33 -7.77 -25.44 8.75
C TRP A 33 -7.76 -24.02 9.38
N MET A 34 -7.05 -23.05 8.77
CA MET A 34 -7.06 -21.65 9.19
C MET A 34 -7.93 -20.76 8.30
N ALA A 35 -8.59 -21.31 7.30
CA ALA A 35 -9.38 -20.56 6.33
C ALA A 35 -10.57 -19.80 6.96
N TRP A 36 -11.05 -20.24 8.14
CA TRP A 36 -12.11 -19.56 8.88
C TRP A 36 -11.66 -18.23 9.52
N LEU A 37 -10.38 -18.08 9.85
CA LEU A 37 -9.81 -16.83 10.40
C LEU A 37 -9.61 -15.75 9.31
N VAL A 38 -9.34 -16.16 8.09
CA VAL A 38 -8.92 -15.26 7.02
C VAL A 38 -10.05 -14.38 6.46
N PRO A 39 -11.33 -14.84 6.31
CA PRO A 39 -12.39 -13.98 5.76
C PRO A 39 -12.64 -12.71 6.58
N ALA A 40 -12.53 -12.80 7.91
CA ALA A 40 -12.71 -11.66 8.81
C ALA A 40 -11.63 -10.57 8.62
N PHE A 41 -10.43 -10.95 8.17
CA PHE A 41 -9.28 -10.04 8.00
C PHE A 41 -8.93 -9.71 6.55
N SER A 42 -9.62 -10.32 5.57
CA SER A 42 -9.28 -10.15 4.15
C SER A 42 -9.73 -8.81 3.55
N GLN A 43 -10.56 -8.05 4.24
CA GLN A 43 -11.20 -6.86 3.70
C GLN A 43 -10.37 -5.58 3.81
N LYS A 44 -9.13 -5.64 4.35
CA LYS A 44 -8.25 -4.48 4.54
C LYS A 44 -8.93 -3.28 5.22
N VAL A 45 -9.80 -3.55 6.19
CA VAL A 45 -10.67 -2.57 6.84
C VAL A 45 -9.90 -1.63 7.75
N PHE A 46 -8.71 -2.01 8.23
CA PHE A 46 -7.91 -1.17 9.13
C PHE A 46 -6.61 -0.70 8.47
N CYS A 47 -6.11 0.45 8.93
CA CYS A 47 -4.82 0.96 8.49
C CYS A 47 -3.67 0.39 9.34
N ASN A 48 -2.63 -0.09 8.66
CA ASN A 48 -1.43 -0.60 9.30
C ASN A 48 -0.63 0.53 9.97
N PRO A 49 -0.09 0.34 11.17
CA PRO A 49 0.74 1.32 11.83
C PRO A 49 2.12 1.48 11.19
N GLY A 50 2.60 0.48 10.48
CA GLY A 50 3.88 0.46 9.76
C GLY A 50 3.71 0.51 8.25
N MET A 51 4.84 0.57 7.54
CA MET A 51 4.83 0.41 6.09
C MET A 51 4.61 -1.07 5.75
N ASN A 52 3.42 -1.40 5.29
CA ASN A 52 3.05 -2.69 4.72
C ASN A 52 2.08 -2.42 3.57
N CYS A 53 2.41 -2.86 2.38
CA CYS A 53 1.71 -2.46 1.16
C CYS A 53 0.28 -3.02 1.12
N HIS A 54 -0.72 -2.15 0.88
CA HIS A 54 -2.12 -2.58 0.73
C HIS A 54 -2.35 -3.42 -0.56
N GLY A 55 -1.50 -3.26 -1.58
CA GLY A 55 -1.51 -4.08 -2.79
C GLY A 55 -0.94 -5.48 -2.58
N CYS A 56 -0.32 -5.78 -1.43
CA CYS A 56 0.17 -7.11 -1.13
C CYS A 56 -1.01 -8.10 -0.99
N PRO A 57 -1.02 -9.24 -1.69
CA PRO A 57 -2.07 -10.24 -1.57
C PRO A 57 -2.13 -10.87 -0.17
N TRP A 58 -1.04 -10.81 0.58
CA TRP A 58 -0.92 -11.37 1.92
C TRP A 58 -1.27 -10.38 3.04
N ALA A 59 -1.34 -9.08 2.74
CA ALA A 59 -1.63 -8.05 3.72
C ALA A 59 -3.09 -8.08 4.17
N ILE A 60 -3.33 -8.01 5.49
CA ILE A 60 -4.66 -7.91 6.09
C ILE A 60 -5.12 -6.48 6.32
N GLY A 61 -4.22 -5.51 6.28
CA GLY A 61 -4.52 -4.09 6.46
C GLY A 61 -4.08 -3.23 5.28
N ALA A 62 -4.59 -2.00 5.24
CA ALA A 62 -4.26 -1.02 4.22
C ALA A 62 -3.11 -0.12 4.66
N CYS A 63 -2.21 0.22 3.73
CA CYS A 63 -1.22 1.26 3.95
C CYS A 63 -1.90 2.64 4.02
N PRO A 64 -1.78 3.40 5.12
CA PRO A 64 -2.46 4.68 5.25
C PRO A 64 -2.01 5.70 4.20
N ILE A 65 -0.75 5.63 3.76
CA ILE A 65 -0.21 6.51 2.73
C ILE A 65 -0.87 6.24 1.37
N GLY A 66 -1.06 4.96 1.02
CA GLY A 66 -1.78 4.59 -0.20
C GLY A 66 -3.22 5.08 -0.21
N VAL A 67 -3.92 4.94 0.94
CA VAL A 67 -5.30 5.41 1.09
C VAL A 67 -5.37 6.94 1.02
N MET A 68 -4.41 7.66 1.61
CA MET A 68 -4.34 9.13 1.51
C MET A 68 -4.07 9.60 0.09
N ALA A 69 -3.15 8.96 -0.62
CA ALA A 69 -2.84 9.31 -1.99
C ALA A 69 -4.02 9.03 -2.94
N TYR A 70 -4.73 7.92 -2.73
CA TYR A 70 -5.97 7.62 -3.44
C TYR A 70 -7.06 8.67 -3.14
N GLY A 71 -7.27 9.01 -1.85
CA GLY A 71 -8.21 10.05 -1.45
C GLY A 71 -7.92 11.40 -2.09
N SER A 72 -6.63 11.79 -2.16
CA SER A 72 -6.21 13.00 -2.88
C SER A 72 -6.58 12.95 -4.36
N ALA A 73 -6.40 11.82 -5.00
CA ALA A 73 -6.69 11.65 -6.42
C ALA A 73 -8.19 11.75 -6.72
N VAL A 74 -9.02 11.11 -5.91
CA VAL A 74 -10.49 11.17 -6.06
C VAL A 74 -11.09 12.44 -5.44
N ARG A 75 -10.25 13.34 -4.92
CA ARG A 75 -10.65 14.58 -4.25
C ARG A 75 -11.61 14.36 -3.07
N ALA A 76 -11.51 13.20 -2.43
CA ALA A 76 -12.29 12.84 -1.25
C ALA A 76 -11.37 12.74 -0.03
N LEU A 77 -11.75 13.30 1.11
CA LEU A 77 -10.96 13.22 2.32
C LEU A 77 -11.08 11.81 2.94
N PRO A 78 -10.00 11.02 3.00
CA PRO A 78 -10.03 9.68 3.59
C PRO A 78 -9.99 9.77 5.13
N VAL A 79 -11.11 10.20 5.73
CA VAL A 79 -11.23 10.49 7.17
C VAL A 79 -10.72 9.34 8.02
N TYR A 80 -11.06 8.11 7.67
CA TYR A 80 -10.63 6.92 8.40
C TYR A 80 -9.10 6.76 8.43
N ALA A 81 -8.42 6.95 7.30
CA ALA A 81 -6.96 6.83 7.23
C ALA A 81 -6.28 7.97 8.00
N VAL A 82 -6.78 9.19 7.87
CA VAL A 82 -6.26 10.36 8.59
C VAL A 82 -6.44 10.18 10.09
N SER A 83 -7.64 9.82 10.55
CA SER A 83 -7.92 9.64 11.99
C SER A 83 -7.12 8.49 12.58
N SER A 84 -7.00 7.35 11.90
CA SER A 84 -6.21 6.21 12.37
C SER A 84 -4.72 6.57 12.54
N VAL A 85 -4.15 7.32 11.59
CA VAL A 85 -2.76 7.79 11.67
C VAL A 85 -2.58 8.79 12.82
N LEU A 86 -3.53 9.72 13.02
CA LEU A 86 -3.47 10.68 14.12
C LEU A 86 -3.53 9.98 15.49
N VAL A 87 -4.45 9.04 15.67
CA VAL A 87 -4.56 8.26 16.92
C VAL A 87 -3.29 7.45 17.18
N LEU A 88 -2.77 6.75 16.16
CA LEU A 88 -1.53 5.98 16.30
C LEU A 88 -0.33 6.88 16.61
N THR A 89 -0.28 8.07 16.00
CA THR A 89 0.80 9.03 16.26
C THR A 89 0.71 9.60 17.67
N ALA A 90 -0.50 9.93 18.14
CA ALA A 90 -0.70 10.43 19.49
C ALA A 90 -0.36 9.36 20.54
N ALA A 91 -0.73 8.11 20.32
CA ALA A 91 -0.46 7.00 21.24
C ALA A 91 1.04 6.62 21.25
N LEU A 92 1.61 6.33 20.10
CA LEU A 92 2.91 5.68 19.96
C LEU A 92 3.99 6.58 19.33
N GLY A 93 3.59 7.65 18.64
CA GLY A 93 4.50 8.49 17.89
C GLY A 93 5.28 7.71 16.84
N ARG A 94 6.57 7.97 16.74
CA ARG A 94 7.49 7.24 15.84
C ARG A 94 8.01 5.90 16.39
N LEU A 95 7.53 5.46 17.53
CA LEU A 95 7.88 4.16 18.12
C LEU A 95 7.44 3.01 17.18
N THR A 96 6.34 3.19 16.46
CA THR A 96 5.87 2.28 15.41
C THR A 96 6.95 2.00 14.35
N CYS A 97 7.71 3.04 13.96
CA CYS A 97 8.81 2.91 13.00
C CYS A 97 10.00 2.09 13.56
N ALA A 98 10.17 2.05 14.88
CA ALA A 98 11.25 1.30 15.50
C ALA A 98 10.91 -0.17 15.76
N PHE A 99 9.65 -0.47 16.11
CA PHE A 99 9.26 -1.79 16.63
C PHE A 99 8.24 -2.54 15.74
N LEU A 100 7.37 -1.85 15.02
CA LEU A 100 6.28 -2.47 14.27
C LEU A 100 6.50 -2.48 12.76
N CYS A 101 7.42 -1.66 12.23
CA CYS A 101 7.61 -1.56 10.79
C CYS A 101 8.54 -2.68 10.27
N PRO A 102 8.04 -3.64 9.46
CA PRO A 102 8.86 -4.73 8.93
C PRO A 102 9.95 -4.23 7.98
N PHE A 103 9.66 -3.19 7.21
CA PHE A 103 10.65 -2.57 6.32
C PHE A 103 11.78 -1.86 7.09
N GLY A 104 11.49 -1.34 8.30
CA GLY A 104 12.50 -0.83 9.21
C GLY A 104 13.46 -1.91 9.69
N LEU A 105 12.95 -3.11 9.98
CA LEU A 105 13.76 -4.28 10.33
C LEU A 105 14.66 -4.71 9.17
N LEU A 106 14.13 -4.77 7.95
CA LEU A 106 14.91 -5.09 6.75
C LEU A 106 16.11 -4.15 6.59
N GLN A 107 15.90 -2.83 6.74
CA GLN A 107 16.99 -1.85 6.69
C GLN A 107 18.04 -2.09 7.77
N ASP A 108 17.62 -2.41 9.00
CA ASP A 108 18.56 -2.71 10.09
C ASP A 108 19.36 -3.99 9.85
N ILE A 109 18.79 -5.00 9.20
CA ILE A 109 19.46 -6.26 8.85
C ILE A 109 20.49 -6.01 7.75
N LEU A 110 20.10 -5.35 6.66
CA LEU A 110 20.99 -5.05 5.54
C LEU A 110 22.16 -4.16 5.95
N TYR A 111 21.90 -3.20 6.83
CA TYR A 111 22.96 -2.33 7.36
C TYR A 111 24.03 -3.07 8.21
N LYS A 112 23.74 -4.26 8.75
CA LYS A 112 24.73 -5.07 9.48
C LYS A 112 25.79 -5.70 8.59
N ILE A 113 25.50 -5.87 7.30
CA ILE A 113 26.47 -6.42 6.35
C ILE A 113 27.69 -5.50 6.29
N PRO A 114 28.91 -6.01 6.39
CA PRO A 114 30.14 -5.23 6.34
C PRO A 114 30.35 -4.64 4.94
N PHE A 115 29.91 -3.43 4.77
CA PHE A 115 30.07 -2.65 3.54
C PHE A 115 30.56 -1.24 3.88
N PHE A 116 30.97 -0.47 2.88
CA PHE A 116 31.35 0.92 3.09
C PHE A 116 30.20 1.71 3.72
N LYS A 117 30.46 2.40 4.85
CA LYS A 117 29.44 3.15 5.59
C LYS A 117 29.70 4.64 5.52
N PHE A 118 28.65 5.41 5.21
CA PHE A 118 28.70 6.87 5.25
C PHE A 118 27.43 7.46 5.88
N LYS A 119 27.50 8.73 6.23
CA LYS A 119 26.38 9.47 6.80
C LYS A 119 25.73 10.35 5.75
N LEU A 120 24.40 10.33 5.69
CA LEU A 120 23.66 11.25 4.82
C LEU A 120 23.68 12.67 5.41
N PRO A 121 23.82 13.69 4.56
CA PRO A 121 23.72 15.08 4.98
C PRO A 121 22.32 15.40 5.53
N ARG A 122 22.23 16.34 6.46
CA ARG A 122 20.95 16.62 7.17
C ARG A 122 19.84 17.12 6.24
N TRP A 123 20.17 17.84 5.18
CA TRP A 123 19.18 18.36 4.23
C TRP A 123 18.38 17.25 3.51
N THR A 124 18.94 16.05 3.35
CA THR A 124 18.23 14.91 2.72
C THR A 124 16.98 14.48 3.50
N ARG A 125 16.87 14.87 4.79
CA ARG A 125 15.66 14.63 5.60
C ARG A 125 14.44 15.38 5.07
N CYS A 126 14.62 16.48 4.32
CA CYS A 126 13.53 17.21 3.66
C CYS A 126 12.86 16.37 2.57
N GLY A 127 13.57 15.41 1.97
CA GLY A 127 13.05 14.57 0.89
C GLY A 127 11.77 13.84 1.22
N LYS A 128 11.60 13.34 2.46
CA LYS A 128 10.37 12.66 2.88
C LYS A 128 9.16 13.61 2.99
N TYR A 129 9.38 14.89 3.37
CA TYR A 129 8.32 15.90 3.40
C TYR A 129 7.94 16.32 1.98
N LEU A 130 8.94 16.44 1.08
CA LEU A 130 8.69 16.65 -0.35
C LEU A 130 7.94 15.46 -0.96
N ALA A 131 8.34 14.23 -0.66
CA ALA A 131 7.63 13.02 -1.12
C ALA A 131 6.19 13.00 -0.61
N LEU A 132 5.94 13.36 0.65
CA LEU A 132 4.60 13.48 1.21
C LEU A 132 3.79 14.56 0.48
N ALA A 133 4.33 15.77 0.32
CA ALA A 133 3.61 16.87 -0.29
C ALA A 133 3.35 16.63 -1.79
N LEU A 134 4.39 16.26 -2.55
CA LEU A 134 4.30 16.13 -4.00
C LEU A 134 3.64 14.81 -4.43
N LEU A 135 4.13 13.66 -3.94
CA LEU A 135 3.73 12.34 -4.45
C LEU A 135 2.47 11.77 -3.79
N VAL A 136 2.09 12.26 -2.60
CA VAL A 136 0.89 11.79 -1.90
C VAL A 136 -0.28 12.75 -2.07
N PHE A 137 -0.03 14.06 -2.10
CA PHE A 137 -1.10 15.06 -2.19
C PHE A 137 -1.12 15.82 -3.51
N ILE A 138 -0.08 16.55 -3.88
CA ILE A 138 -0.13 17.51 -5.00
C ILE A 138 -0.30 16.78 -6.34
N PHE A 139 0.58 15.87 -6.69
CA PHE A 139 0.49 15.19 -7.98
C PHE A 139 -0.77 14.33 -8.12
N PRO A 140 -1.18 13.50 -7.14
CA PRO A 140 -2.44 12.80 -7.23
C PRO A 140 -3.64 13.74 -7.36
N PHE A 141 -3.66 14.87 -6.67
CA PHE A 141 -4.73 15.86 -6.75
C PHE A 141 -4.78 16.60 -8.11
N TRP A 142 -3.61 16.96 -8.65
CA TRP A 142 -3.49 17.75 -9.88
C TRP A 142 -3.61 16.91 -11.15
N LEU A 143 -2.90 15.79 -11.18
CA LEU A 143 -2.96 14.89 -12.33
C LEU A 143 -4.30 14.17 -12.39
N GLY A 144 -5.07 14.26 -11.29
CA GLY A 144 -6.40 13.74 -11.12
C GLY A 144 -6.53 12.37 -11.76
N PHE A 145 -7.03 11.38 -11.06
CA PHE A 145 -7.47 10.23 -11.83
C PHE A 145 -8.52 10.77 -12.80
N GLU A 146 -8.26 10.69 -14.10
CA GLU A 146 -9.38 10.47 -14.99
C GLU A 146 -10.00 9.17 -14.50
N GLN A 147 -10.96 9.31 -13.61
CA GLN A 147 -11.78 8.20 -13.21
C GLN A 147 -12.50 7.77 -14.48
N SER A 148 -11.99 6.75 -15.13
CA SER A 148 -12.85 5.84 -15.84
C SER A 148 -13.90 5.45 -14.81
N GLY A 149 -15.15 5.86 -15.03
CA GLY A 149 -16.17 5.86 -13.99
C GLY A 149 -16.26 4.50 -13.31
N TYR A 150 -16.52 4.50 -12.02
CA TYR A 150 -16.87 3.32 -11.27
C TYR A 150 -18.19 2.78 -11.83
N LEU A 151 -18.12 1.87 -12.77
CA LEU A 151 -19.29 1.19 -13.25
C LEU A 151 -19.56 -0.02 -12.35
N ARG A 152 -20.59 0.09 -11.54
CA ARG A 152 -21.15 -1.05 -10.84
C ARG A 152 -22.04 -1.81 -11.81
N VAL A 153 -21.68 -3.03 -12.10
CA VAL A 153 -22.48 -3.92 -12.93
C VAL A 153 -23.55 -4.56 -12.04
N GLU A 154 -24.82 -4.40 -12.42
CA GLU A 154 -25.93 -5.07 -11.77
C GLU A 154 -26.09 -6.49 -12.32
N LYS A 155 -26.93 -7.31 -11.67
CA LYS A 155 -27.15 -8.68 -12.12
C LYS A 155 -27.69 -8.66 -13.55
N PRO A 156 -27.09 -9.41 -14.48
CA PRO A 156 -27.54 -9.44 -15.86
C PRO A 156 -28.93 -10.08 -15.98
N GLU A 157 -29.79 -9.47 -16.76
CA GLU A 157 -31.02 -10.13 -17.21
C GLU A 157 -30.72 -11.00 -18.44
N ILE A 158 -30.93 -12.31 -18.29
CA ILE A 158 -30.66 -13.30 -19.35
C ILE A 158 -31.99 -13.79 -19.90
N LYS A 159 -32.20 -13.59 -21.19
CA LYS A 159 -33.35 -14.12 -21.93
C LYS A 159 -32.85 -14.97 -23.08
N LYS A 160 -33.60 -16.02 -23.44
CA LYS A 160 -33.33 -16.75 -24.70
C LYS A 160 -33.53 -15.79 -25.85
N ALA A 161 -32.63 -15.83 -26.82
CA ALA A 161 -32.74 -14.98 -27.99
C ALA A 161 -34.06 -15.32 -28.73
N VAL A 162 -34.86 -14.28 -28.98
CA VAL A 162 -36.10 -14.42 -29.77
C VAL A 162 -35.74 -14.10 -31.20
N ALA A 163 -36.19 -14.98 -32.13
CA ALA A 163 -36.01 -14.75 -33.56
C ALA A 163 -36.73 -13.46 -33.97
N GLU A 164 -36.03 -12.55 -34.62
CA GLU A 164 -36.64 -11.45 -35.33
C GLU A 164 -37.21 -11.98 -36.65
N GLU A 165 -38.36 -11.45 -37.10
CA GLU A 165 -39.03 -11.88 -38.35
C GLU A 165 -38.03 -11.89 -39.51
N GLY A 166 -37.74 -13.12 -40.03
CA GLY A 166 -36.88 -13.34 -41.19
C GLY A 166 -35.44 -13.85 -40.90
N LYS A 167 -35.05 -14.13 -39.65
CA LYS A 167 -33.71 -14.67 -39.27
C LYS A 167 -33.79 -15.74 -38.19
N GLU A 168 -34.51 -16.83 -38.45
CA GLU A 168 -34.69 -17.93 -37.49
C GLU A 168 -33.39 -18.66 -37.15
N GLU A 169 -32.46 -18.84 -38.09
CA GLU A 169 -31.17 -19.51 -37.88
C GLU A 169 -30.23 -18.77 -36.92
N ASP A 170 -30.37 -17.45 -36.75
CA ASP A 170 -29.49 -16.64 -35.89
C ASP A 170 -29.88 -16.64 -34.39
N ALA A 171 -31.06 -17.18 -34.04
CA ALA A 171 -31.56 -17.18 -32.65
C ALA A 171 -31.31 -18.51 -31.93
N GLU A 172 -31.14 -19.63 -32.67
CA GLU A 172 -31.00 -20.94 -32.07
C GLU A 172 -29.63 -21.10 -31.35
N GLY A 173 -29.65 -21.38 -30.05
CA GLY A 173 -28.44 -21.55 -29.24
C GLY A 173 -27.75 -20.24 -28.78
N LYS A 174 -28.45 -19.09 -28.90
CA LYS A 174 -27.94 -17.79 -28.43
C LYS A 174 -28.77 -17.25 -27.26
N LEU A 175 -28.11 -16.38 -26.44
CA LEU A 175 -28.72 -15.68 -25.32
C LEU A 175 -28.66 -14.18 -25.56
N ASP A 176 -29.76 -13.48 -25.31
CA ASP A 176 -29.81 -12.03 -25.23
C ASP A 176 -29.57 -11.62 -23.76
N VAL A 177 -28.46 -10.93 -23.52
CA VAL A 177 -28.08 -10.46 -22.21
C VAL A 177 -28.24 -8.95 -22.17
N THR A 178 -29.04 -8.47 -21.23
CA THR A 178 -29.18 -7.05 -20.92
C THR A 178 -28.52 -6.79 -19.59
N VAL A 179 -27.64 -5.80 -19.55
CA VAL A 179 -26.87 -5.45 -18.33
C VAL A 179 -27.15 -4.01 -17.98
N SER A 180 -27.57 -3.77 -16.75
CA SER A 180 -27.67 -2.44 -16.19
C SER A 180 -26.37 -2.09 -15.48
N VAL A 181 -25.86 -0.88 -15.72
CA VAL A 181 -24.65 -0.37 -15.10
C VAL A 181 -24.95 0.93 -14.36
N THR A 182 -24.46 1.03 -13.14
CA THR A 182 -24.59 2.24 -12.31
C THR A 182 -23.24 2.92 -12.22
N ASN A 183 -23.18 4.19 -12.55
CA ASN A 183 -21.96 4.98 -12.41
C ASN A 183 -21.88 5.54 -10.99
N LEU A 184 -20.96 4.99 -10.19
CA LEU A 184 -20.69 5.45 -8.83
C LEU A 184 -19.61 6.57 -8.79
N GLY A 185 -19.05 6.91 -9.94
CA GLY A 185 -18.05 7.96 -10.08
C GLY A 185 -18.66 9.36 -10.21
N PRO A 186 -17.85 10.41 -10.02
CA PRO A 186 -18.30 11.80 -10.11
C PRO A 186 -18.37 12.34 -11.55
N LYS A 187 -17.88 11.60 -12.55
CA LYS A 187 -17.87 12.00 -13.96
C LYS A 187 -18.68 11.02 -14.80
N PRO A 188 -19.30 11.48 -15.90
CA PRO A 188 -19.97 10.59 -16.83
C PRO A 188 -18.96 9.63 -17.49
N VAL A 189 -19.33 8.38 -17.63
CA VAL A 189 -18.56 7.38 -18.35
C VAL A 189 -19.05 7.30 -19.78
N ALA A 190 -18.22 7.75 -20.70
CA ALA A 190 -18.44 7.53 -22.13
C ALA A 190 -17.84 6.16 -22.54
N HIS A 191 -18.48 5.48 -23.50
CA HIS A 191 -18.02 4.20 -24.03
C HIS A 191 -17.84 3.11 -22.97
N PRO A 192 -18.90 2.73 -22.19
CA PRO A 192 -18.78 1.67 -21.22
C PRO A 192 -18.40 0.34 -21.86
N GLN A 193 -17.49 -0.38 -21.22
CA GLN A 193 -17.01 -1.69 -21.67
C GLN A 193 -17.47 -2.78 -20.70
N LEU A 194 -17.91 -3.91 -21.22
CA LEU A 194 -18.28 -5.09 -20.45
C LEU A 194 -17.50 -6.33 -20.91
N ASP A 195 -16.98 -7.05 -19.94
CA ASP A 195 -16.42 -8.38 -20.13
C ASP A 195 -17.47 -9.42 -19.70
N LEU A 196 -17.97 -10.18 -20.65
CA LEU A 196 -18.93 -11.27 -20.46
C LEU A 196 -18.15 -12.59 -20.50
N ALA A 197 -18.15 -13.35 -19.43
CA ALA A 197 -17.43 -14.61 -19.34
C ALA A 197 -18.32 -15.71 -18.76
N PHE A 198 -18.25 -16.92 -19.33
CA PHE A 198 -18.79 -18.12 -18.70
C PHE A 198 -17.71 -18.75 -17.82
N VAL A 199 -17.99 -18.90 -16.53
CA VAL A 199 -17.04 -19.34 -15.51
C VAL A 199 -17.56 -20.64 -14.89
N LYS A 200 -16.73 -21.68 -14.88
CA LYS A 200 -17.01 -22.93 -14.18
C LYS A 200 -16.86 -22.76 -12.65
N GLU A 201 -17.32 -23.75 -11.89
CA GLU A 201 -17.13 -23.79 -10.43
C GLU A 201 -15.65 -23.79 -10.01
N ASP A 202 -14.76 -24.28 -10.85
CA ASP A 202 -13.30 -24.23 -10.66
C ASP A 202 -12.65 -22.89 -11.05
N LYS A 203 -13.47 -21.86 -11.40
CA LYS A 203 -13.07 -20.53 -11.86
C LYS A 203 -12.37 -20.50 -13.23
N THR A 204 -12.43 -21.56 -14.00
CA THR A 204 -11.92 -21.56 -15.37
C THR A 204 -12.85 -20.77 -16.28
N GLU A 205 -12.35 -19.77 -17.00
CA GLU A 205 -13.10 -19.00 -18.00
C GLU A 205 -13.20 -19.83 -19.29
N LEU A 206 -14.43 -20.14 -19.71
CA LEU A 206 -14.71 -20.94 -20.91
C LEU A 206 -14.82 -20.09 -22.17
N LEU A 207 -15.41 -18.91 -22.02
CA LEU A 207 -15.63 -17.97 -23.10
C LEU A 207 -15.57 -16.56 -22.49
N LYS A 208 -14.73 -15.69 -23.05
CA LYS A 208 -14.68 -14.28 -22.69
C LYS A 208 -14.94 -13.42 -23.91
N VAL A 209 -15.97 -12.60 -23.84
CA VAL A 209 -16.33 -11.65 -24.89
C VAL A 209 -16.28 -10.26 -24.32
N ARG A 210 -15.44 -9.39 -24.88
CA ARG A 210 -15.43 -7.97 -24.56
C ARG A 210 -16.35 -7.24 -25.50
N GLN A 211 -17.27 -6.49 -24.95
CA GLN A 211 -18.23 -5.68 -25.67
C GLN A 211 -18.09 -4.22 -25.33
N ASP A 212 -17.89 -3.39 -26.35
CA ASP A 212 -17.82 -1.93 -26.25
C ASP A 212 -19.15 -1.32 -26.66
N PHE A 213 -19.56 -0.25 -25.93
CA PHE A 213 -20.78 0.49 -26.21
C PHE A 213 -20.44 1.96 -26.54
N PRO A 214 -20.03 2.26 -27.79
CA PRO A 214 -19.51 3.57 -28.15
C PRO A 214 -20.55 4.70 -28.10
N GLU A 215 -21.83 4.37 -28.20
CA GLU A 215 -22.93 5.34 -28.18
C GLU A 215 -23.52 5.55 -26.78
N ALA A 216 -23.17 4.70 -25.82
CA ALA A 216 -23.70 4.79 -24.47
C ALA A 216 -22.85 5.73 -23.61
N THR A 217 -23.54 6.55 -22.80
CA THR A 217 -22.92 7.37 -21.75
C THR A 217 -23.67 7.15 -20.46
N VAL A 218 -22.97 6.86 -19.38
CA VAL A 218 -23.54 6.62 -18.06
C VAL A 218 -23.28 7.84 -17.17
N PRO A 219 -24.29 8.67 -16.87
CA PRO A 219 -24.15 9.83 -16.01
C PRO A 219 -23.80 9.46 -14.57
N PRO A 220 -23.19 10.37 -13.79
CA PRO A 220 -22.86 10.12 -12.39
C PRO A 220 -24.11 9.83 -11.56
N GLY A 221 -24.07 8.76 -10.77
CA GLY A 221 -25.16 8.37 -9.86
C GLY A 221 -26.36 7.72 -10.52
N GLU A 222 -26.38 7.60 -11.85
CA GLU A 222 -27.50 7.00 -12.60
C GLU A 222 -27.21 5.55 -12.99
N THR A 223 -28.31 4.79 -13.09
CA THR A 223 -28.30 3.42 -13.62
C THR A 223 -28.83 3.43 -15.05
N VAL A 224 -28.02 2.99 -15.98
CA VAL A 224 -28.37 2.92 -17.40
C VAL A 224 -28.35 1.46 -17.85
N ALA A 225 -29.43 1.02 -18.50
CA ALA A 225 -29.48 -0.27 -19.17
C ALA A 225 -28.74 -0.18 -20.51
N LEU A 226 -27.72 -1.00 -20.67
CA LEU A 226 -26.95 -1.05 -21.92
C LEU A 226 -27.71 -1.83 -23.00
N PRO A 227 -27.41 -1.57 -24.27
CA PRO A 227 -28.00 -2.33 -25.39
C PRO A 227 -27.80 -3.85 -25.22
N LYS A 228 -28.75 -4.62 -25.73
CA LYS A 228 -28.72 -6.08 -25.66
C LYS A 228 -27.48 -6.63 -26.35
N VAL A 229 -26.80 -7.56 -25.69
CA VAL A 229 -25.65 -8.28 -26.24
C VAL A 229 -26.08 -9.73 -26.53
N ARG A 230 -25.89 -10.20 -27.75
CA ARG A 230 -26.22 -11.57 -28.16
C ARG A 230 -24.96 -12.43 -28.09
N ILE A 231 -24.97 -13.45 -27.24
CA ILE A 231 -23.85 -14.36 -27.02
C ILE A 231 -24.25 -15.82 -27.17
N ALA A 232 -23.28 -16.71 -27.45
CA ALA A 232 -23.54 -18.15 -27.50
C ALA A 232 -23.98 -18.68 -26.13
N ASN A 233 -25.00 -19.53 -26.12
CA ASN A 233 -25.50 -20.14 -24.88
C ASN A 233 -24.53 -21.21 -24.38
N ARG A 234 -23.87 -20.96 -23.25
CA ARG A 234 -22.99 -21.88 -22.56
C ARG A 234 -23.36 -22.04 -21.08
N LEU A 235 -24.64 -21.80 -20.74
CA LEU A 235 -25.12 -21.93 -19.36
C LEU A 235 -25.06 -23.36 -18.84
N SER A 236 -25.07 -24.38 -19.72
CA SER A 236 -24.83 -25.79 -19.34
C SER A 236 -23.41 -26.03 -18.85
N ASP A 237 -22.46 -25.23 -19.32
CA ASP A 237 -21.02 -25.42 -19.07
C ASP A 237 -20.49 -24.57 -17.90
N GLY A 238 -21.21 -23.51 -17.51
CA GLY A 238 -20.83 -22.62 -16.42
C GLY A 238 -21.77 -21.44 -16.20
N ALA A 239 -21.55 -20.70 -15.12
CA ALA A 239 -22.34 -19.51 -14.80
C ALA A 239 -21.83 -18.29 -15.60
N LEU A 240 -22.77 -17.44 -16.06
CA LEU A 240 -22.41 -16.18 -16.71
C LEU A 240 -21.95 -15.18 -15.66
N SER A 241 -20.70 -14.74 -15.77
CA SER A 241 -20.11 -13.64 -15.01
C SER A 241 -20.00 -12.41 -15.90
N VAL A 242 -20.45 -11.28 -15.40
CA VAL A 242 -20.34 -9.99 -16.09
C VAL A 242 -19.53 -9.04 -15.23
N SER A 243 -18.48 -8.50 -15.80
CA SER A 243 -17.62 -7.50 -15.14
C SER A 243 -17.35 -6.34 -16.11
N SER A 244 -16.95 -5.20 -15.57
CA SER A 244 -16.49 -4.09 -16.39
C SER A 244 -15.03 -3.80 -16.08
N PRO A 245 -14.15 -3.73 -17.08
CA PRO A 245 -12.78 -3.32 -16.88
C PRO A 245 -12.69 -1.88 -16.33
N GLN A 246 -13.73 -1.07 -16.52
CA GLN A 246 -13.85 0.27 -15.99
C GLN A 246 -14.32 0.31 -14.52
N SER A 247 -14.69 -0.84 -13.94
CA SER A 247 -14.94 -0.97 -12.49
C SER A 247 -13.64 -1.11 -11.69
N GLU A 248 -12.56 -1.52 -12.32
CA GLU A 248 -11.23 -1.51 -11.73
C GLU A 248 -10.62 -0.14 -11.92
N VAL A 249 -10.34 0.55 -10.82
CA VAL A 249 -9.59 1.80 -10.83
C VAL A 249 -8.16 1.49 -11.23
N GLU A 250 -7.89 1.41 -12.51
CA GLU A 250 -6.53 1.54 -12.98
C GLU A 250 -6.07 2.97 -12.74
N LEU A 251 -5.09 3.08 -11.85
CA LEU A 251 -4.32 4.28 -11.58
C LEU A 251 -3.44 4.63 -12.81
N ASN A 252 -4.07 4.94 -13.92
CA ASN A 252 -3.40 5.35 -15.15
C ASN A 252 -2.98 6.82 -15.06
N SER A 253 -2.01 7.11 -14.20
CA SER A 253 -1.20 8.32 -14.39
C SER A 253 -0.19 8.02 -15.50
N PRO A 254 -0.21 8.74 -16.63
CA PRO A 254 0.74 8.54 -17.72
C PRO A 254 2.21 8.75 -17.32
N TYR A 255 2.46 9.29 -16.14
CA TYR A 255 3.80 9.66 -15.66
C TYR A 255 4.31 8.87 -14.47
N ASP A 256 3.64 7.81 -13.99
CA ASP A 256 4.06 7.02 -12.81
C ASP A 256 4.40 7.85 -11.55
N LEU A 257 3.96 9.10 -11.47
CA LEU A 257 4.29 10.05 -10.40
C LEU A 257 3.45 9.87 -9.11
N TYR A 258 2.93 8.70 -8.92
CA TYR A 258 2.17 8.33 -7.74
C TYR A 258 3.06 7.61 -6.72
N TYR A 259 2.97 7.99 -5.45
CA TYR A 259 3.87 7.47 -4.42
C TYR A 259 3.97 5.94 -4.39
N CYS A 260 2.86 5.22 -4.44
CA CYS A 260 2.86 3.76 -4.38
C CYS A 260 3.58 3.10 -5.56
N ARG A 261 3.60 3.73 -6.72
CA ARG A 261 4.36 3.24 -7.88
C ARG A 261 5.87 3.44 -7.74
N LEU A 262 6.29 4.47 -7.01
CA LEU A 262 7.70 4.76 -6.72
C LEU A 262 8.19 4.13 -5.40
N CYS A 263 7.27 3.56 -4.60
CA CYS A 263 7.57 3.05 -3.28
C CYS A 263 8.34 1.71 -3.34
N PRO A 264 9.56 1.63 -2.79
CA PRO A 264 10.32 0.37 -2.76
C PRO A 264 9.65 -0.70 -1.90
N VAL A 265 8.87 -0.31 -0.89
CA VAL A 265 8.08 -1.25 -0.06
C VAL A 265 6.99 -1.91 -0.90
N ALA A 266 6.25 -1.12 -1.70
CA ALA A 266 5.23 -1.66 -2.60
C ALA A 266 5.82 -2.59 -3.66
N THR A 267 7.00 -2.27 -4.17
CA THR A 267 7.70 -3.12 -5.13
C THR A 267 8.11 -4.45 -4.51
N LEU A 268 8.62 -4.42 -3.27
CA LEU A 268 9.08 -5.62 -2.57
C LEU A 268 7.92 -6.49 -2.05
N GLU A 269 6.88 -5.88 -1.47
CA GLU A 269 5.80 -6.57 -0.76
C GLU A 269 4.59 -6.91 -1.63
N ALA A 270 4.33 -6.14 -2.68
CA ALA A 270 3.22 -6.41 -3.59
C ALA A 270 3.68 -7.13 -4.85
N ALA A 271 4.68 -6.60 -5.53
CA ALA A 271 5.12 -7.15 -6.80
C ALA A 271 5.77 -8.54 -6.66
N LEU A 272 6.72 -8.72 -5.74
CA LEU A 272 7.38 -10.01 -5.57
C LEU A 272 6.43 -11.14 -5.14
N PRO A 273 5.50 -10.95 -4.17
CA PRO A 273 4.51 -11.97 -3.85
C PRO A 273 3.53 -12.29 -4.97
N ALA A 274 3.07 -11.29 -5.73
CA ALA A 274 2.21 -11.51 -6.90
C ALA A 274 2.88 -12.39 -7.95
N TYR A 275 4.19 -12.26 -8.10
CA TYR A 275 4.98 -13.15 -8.96
C TYR A 275 5.07 -14.57 -8.45
N ALA A 276 5.29 -14.71 -7.14
CA ALA A 276 5.40 -16.03 -6.50
C ALA A 276 4.08 -16.80 -6.54
N SER A 277 2.94 -16.10 -6.62
CA SER A 277 1.60 -16.69 -6.78
C SER A 277 1.21 -16.99 -8.22
N GLY A 278 2.04 -16.66 -9.21
CA GLY A 278 1.79 -16.96 -10.62
C GLY A 278 0.89 -15.99 -11.37
N GLU A 279 0.47 -14.89 -10.72
CA GLU A 279 -0.50 -13.95 -11.28
C GLU A 279 0.07 -12.95 -12.33
N GLY A 280 1.35 -13.02 -12.68
CA GLY A 280 1.95 -11.88 -13.39
C GLY A 280 2.92 -12.16 -14.54
N GLY A 281 2.96 -13.32 -15.13
CA GLY A 281 3.99 -13.62 -16.15
C GLY A 281 5.41 -13.61 -15.52
N GLY A 282 6.46 -14.11 -15.99
CA GLY A 282 7.74 -14.26 -15.30
C GLY A 282 8.35 -12.93 -14.76
N MET A 283 9.20 -13.04 -13.73
CA MET A 283 9.87 -11.90 -13.06
C MET A 283 10.63 -10.97 -14.05
N TYR A 284 11.17 -11.54 -15.11
CA TYR A 284 11.86 -10.80 -16.15
C TYR A 284 10.91 -9.87 -16.93
N SER A 285 9.76 -10.39 -17.34
CA SER A 285 8.74 -9.61 -18.07
C SER A 285 8.24 -8.41 -17.25
N TRP A 286 8.02 -8.62 -15.95
CA TRP A 286 7.64 -7.54 -15.06
C TRP A 286 8.76 -6.50 -14.89
N ALA A 287 9.98 -6.94 -14.61
CA ALA A 287 11.11 -6.03 -14.42
C ALA A 287 11.38 -5.16 -15.66
N SER A 288 11.22 -5.73 -16.85
CA SER A 288 11.36 -4.99 -18.12
C SER A 288 10.21 -4.01 -18.35
N GLY A 289 8.98 -4.35 -17.93
CA GLY A 289 7.82 -3.46 -18.03
C GLY A 289 7.82 -2.31 -17.01
N HIS A 290 8.58 -2.43 -15.90
CA HIS A 290 8.60 -1.44 -14.83
C HIS A 290 10.02 -1.00 -14.43
N PRO A 291 10.84 -0.49 -15.35
CA PRO A 291 12.26 -0.25 -15.10
C PRO A 291 12.52 0.81 -14.02
N VAL A 292 11.65 1.81 -13.87
CA VAL A 292 11.78 2.85 -12.85
C VAL A 292 11.63 2.29 -11.44
N ARG A 293 10.64 1.43 -11.22
CA ARG A 293 10.39 0.77 -9.92
C ARG A 293 11.57 -0.10 -9.49
N VAL A 294 12.10 -0.88 -10.43
CA VAL A 294 13.24 -1.76 -10.18
C VAL A 294 14.49 -0.96 -9.83
N ARG A 295 14.76 0.14 -10.57
CA ARG A 295 15.90 1.02 -10.27
C ARG A 295 15.79 1.68 -8.90
N ILE A 296 14.60 2.17 -8.52
CA ILE A 296 14.38 2.78 -7.20
C ILE A 296 14.57 1.73 -6.09
N LEU A 297 14.02 0.52 -6.26
CA LEU A 297 14.23 -0.55 -5.29
C LEU A 297 15.71 -0.90 -5.16
N ALA A 298 16.41 -1.11 -6.27
CA ALA A 298 17.85 -1.42 -6.29
C ALA A 298 18.68 -0.31 -5.63
N LEU A 299 18.37 0.97 -5.91
CA LEU A 299 19.01 2.12 -5.28
C LEU A 299 18.84 2.09 -3.76
N PHE A 300 17.60 1.87 -3.27
CA PHE A 300 17.37 1.83 -1.82
C PHE A 300 18.00 0.61 -1.16
N LEU A 301 18.00 -0.56 -1.81
CA LEU A 301 18.70 -1.75 -1.29
C LEU A 301 20.20 -1.48 -1.17
N LEU A 302 20.83 -0.87 -2.18
CA LEU A 302 22.23 -0.48 -2.13
C LEU A 302 22.49 0.55 -1.01
N LEU A 303 21.65 1.58 -0.91
CA LEU A 303 21.75 2.58 0.15
C LEU A 303 21.60 1.97 1.54
N MET A 304 20.77 0.93 1.73
CA MET A 304 20.59 0.24 3.02
C MET A 304 21.84 -0.51 3.45
N LEU A 305 22.70 -0.94 2.53
CA LEU A 305 24.00 -1.53 2.86
C LEU A 305 24.99 -0.47 3.37
N MET A 306 24.87 0.75 2.87
CA MET A 306 25.84 1.84 3.11
C MET A 306 25.40 2.79 4.22
N VAL A 307 24.10 3.03 4.38
CA VAL A 307 23.52 4.02 5.29
C VAL A 307 22.50 3.39 6.21
N SER A 308 22.51 3.80 7.46
CA SER A 308 21.50 3.39 8.43
C SER A 308 20.15 4.03 8.11
N ARG A 309 19.13 3.19 7.85
CA ARG A 309 17.73 3.56 7.60
C ARG A 309 17.53 4.67 6.55
N PRO A 310 18.12 4.58 5.35
CA PRO A 310 18.06 5.64 4.34
C PRO A 310 16.62 5.96 3.93
N PHE A 311 15.78 4.96 3.67
CA PHE A 311 14.38 5.15 3.26
C PHE A 311 13.57 5.91 4.33
N CYS A 312 13.67 5.51 5.60
CA CYS A 312 12.95 6.17 6.71
C CYS A 312 13.34 7.63 6.89
N ARG A 313 14.58 7.98 6.53
CA ARG A 313 15.14 9.33 6.69
C ARG A 313 14.84 10.25 5.52
N THR A 314 14.78 9.71 4.29
CA THR A 314 14.76 10.53 3.07
C THR A 314 13.48 10.45 2.25
N PHE A 315 12.75 9.34 2.29
CA PHE A 315 11.66 9.11 1.34
C PHE A 315 10.34 8.64 1.96
N CYS A 316 10.33 8.13 3.20
CA CYS A 316 9.13 7.57 3.82
C CYS A 316 8.12 8.64 4.26
N PRO A 317 6.94 8.79 3.61
CA PRO A 317 5.95 9.80 3.98
C PRO A 317 5.24 9.47 5.30
N ALA A 318 5.08 8.19 5.66
CA ALA A 318 4.58 7.82 6.99
C ALA A 318 5.52 8.34 8.09
N GLY A 319 6.85 8.22 7.87
CA GLY A 319 7.84 8.80 8.76
C GLY A 319 7.80 10.33 8.83
N ALA A 320 7.37 11.01 7.75
CA ALA A 320 7.14 12.46 7.77
C ALA A 320 5.92 12.81 8.63
N ILE A 321 4.78 12.15 8.43
CA ILE A 321 3.54 12.40 9.19
C ILE A 321 3.78 12.12 10.68
N TYR A 322 4.30 10.95 11.03
CA TYR A 322 4.62 10.62 12.42
C TYR A 322 5.62 11.59 13.04
N GLY A 323 6.53 12.15 12.25
CA GLY A 323 7.45 13.17 12.69
C GLY A 323 6.79 14.49 13.03
N LEU A 324 5.87 14.97 12.19
CA LEU A 324 5.15 16.23 12.41
C LEU A 324 4.36 16.20 13.73
N PHE A 325 3.72 15.06 14.03
CA PHE A 325 2.87 14.91 15.21
C PHE A 325 3.57 14.26 16.42
N CYS A 326 4.86 13.94 16.34
CA CYS A 326 5.57 13.25 17.43
C CYS A 326 5.62 14.04 18.75
N ARG A 327 5.42 15.37 18.69
CA ARG A 327 5.32 16.23 19.90
C ARG A 327 4.05 15.92 20.72
N LEU A 328 3.02 15.36 20.09
CA LEU A 328 1.78 14.94 20.74
C LEU A 328 1.88 13.50 21.28
N ALA A 329 2.99 12.79 21.01
CA ALA A 329 3.12 11.40 21.41
C ALA A 329 3.28 11.26 22.93
N LEU A 330 2.54 10.29 23.49
CA LEU A 330 2.60 9.96 24.92
C LEU A 330 3.96 9.44 25.36
N SER A 331 4.78 8.90 24.46
CA SER A 331 6.11 8.36 24.76
C SER A 331 7.19 9.16 24.06
N ARG A 332 8.02 9.85 24.81
CA ARG A 332 9.14 10.67 24.30
C ARG A 332 10.46 10.32 24.97
N ILE A 333 11.57 10.55 24.27
CA ILE A 333 12.92 10.46 24.83
C ILE A 333 13.37 11.87 25.17
N THR A 334 13.81 12.07 26.39
CA THR A 334 14.33 13.36 26.89
C THR A 334 15.77 13.21 27.39
N VAL A 335 16.53 14.27 27.24
CA VAL A 335 17.92 14.35 27.69
C VAL A 335 18.03 15.42 28.78
N ASP A 336 18.47 15.00 29.93
CA ASP A 336 18.82 15.94 31.03
C ASP A 336 20.18 16.54 30.74
N GLN A 337 20.18 17.83 30.37
CA GLN A 337 21.39 18.57 30.03
C GLN A 337 22.29 18.77 31.23
N ARG A 338 21.78 18.73 32.48
CA ARG A 338 22.56 18.92 33.72
C ARG A 338 23.43 17.70 34.03
N VAL A 339 22.97 16.51 33.63
CA VAL A 339 23.67 15.23 33.86
C VAL A 339 24.54 14.84 32.65
N CYS A 340 24.35 15.50 31.51
CA CYS A 340 25.00 15.17 30.26
C CYS A 340 26.47 15.60 30.24
N VAL A 341 27.39 14.65 30.19
CA VAL A 341 28.84 14.87 30.08
C VAL A 341 29.36 15.02 28.66
N GLN A 342 28.47 15.14 27.68
CA GLN A 342 28.76 15.37 26.25
C GLN A 342 29.70 14.34 25.58
N CYS A 343 29.75 13.11 26.07
CA CYS A 343 30.66 12.06 25.58
C CYS A 343 30.35 11.55 24.15
N GLY A 344 29.18 11.88 23.54
CA GLY A 344 28.82 11.53 22.18
C GLY A 344 28.50 10.07 21.95
N LEU A 345 28.43 9.21 22.95
CA LEU A 345 28.13 7.79 22.81
C LEU A 345 26.71 7.54 22.26
N CYS A 346 25.75 8.37 22.68
CA CYS A 346 24.35 8.30 22.23
C CYS A 346 24.21 8.60 20.74
N ASP A 347 25.01 9.52 20.18
CA ASP A 347 24.99 9.87 18.76
C ASP A 347 25.55 8.73 17.88
N ARG A 348 26.55 7.99 18.40
CA ARG A 348 27.18 6.87 17.68
C ARG A 348 26.28 5.66 17.53
N VAL A 349 25.35 5.44 18.46
CA VAL A 349 24.43 4.30 18.44
C VAL A 349 23.07 4.64 17.80
N CYS A 350 22.83 5.90 17.47
CA CYS A 350 21.56 6.34 16.93
C CYS A 350 21.32 5.77 15.51
N PRO A 351 20.30 4.92 15.32
CA PRO A 351 20.06 4.29 14.02
C PRO A 351 19.54 5.25 12.94
N VAL A 352 19.16 6.46 13.32
CA VAL A 352 18.74 7.54 12.40
C VAL A 352 19.72 8.71 12.38
N ASP A 353 20.90 8.51 12.98
CA ASP A 353 22.05 9.42 12.92
C ASP A 353 21.70 10.86 13.35
N LEU A 354 21.11 10.98 14.56
CA LEU A 354 20.76 12.25 15.20
C LEU A 354 21.87 12.78 16.10
N ASP A 355 21.88 14.09 16.28
CA ASP A 355 22.46 14.72 17.47
C ASP A 355 21.47 14.53 18.63
N VAL A 356 21.65 13.42 19.38
CA VAL A 356 20.69 13.00 20.41
C VAL A 356 20.51 14.06 21.47
N ARG A 357 21.55 14.83 21.77
CA ARG A 357 21.49 15.88 22.80
C ARG A 357 20.51 17.00 22.42
N LYS A 358 20.37 17.30 21.14
CA LYS A 358 19.51 18.38 20.61
C LYS A 358 18.20 17.88 20.03
N GLU A 359 18.22 16.70 19.41
CA GLU A 359 17.12 16.20 18.56
C GLU A 359 16.36 15.02 19.18
N ALA A 360 16.74 14.54 20.40
CA ALA A 360 16.00 13.46 21.06
C ALA A 360 14.55 13.85 21.31
N GLY A 361 13.62 12.91 21.06
CA GLY A 361 12.18 13.16 21.16
C GLY A 361 11.60 14.12 20.11
N GLY A 362 12.43 14.65 19.21
CA GLY A 362 12.00 15.50 18.11
C GLY A 362 11.47 14.71 16.91
N ALA A 363 11.10 15.45 15.84
CA ALA A 363 10.46 14.92 14.63
C ALA A 363 11.23 13.78 13.95
N GLU A 364 12.54 13.72 14.09
CA GLU A 364 13.37 12.68 13.47
C GLU A 364 13.64 11.49 14.39
N CYS A 365 13.35 11.60 15.69
CA CYS A 365 13.60 10.54 16.66
C CYS A 365 12.55 9.41 16.55
N ILE A 366 13.00 8.18 16.28
CA ILE A 366 12.13 6.99 16.21
C ILE A 366 11.86 6.35 17.58
N ALA A 367 12.27 7.01 18.66
CA ALA A 367 12.07 6.58 20.05
C ALA A 367 12.53 5.14 20.36
N CYS A 368 13.53 4.60 19.66
CA CYS A 368 14.01 3.22 19.83
C CYS A 368 14.58 2.93 21.22
N GLY A 369 15.15 3.94 21.89
CA GLY A 369 15.73 3.81 23.22
C GLY A 369 17.20 3.32 23.26
N ASP A 370 17.85 3.16 22.12
CA ASP A 370 19.25 2.70 22.06
C ASP A 370 20.19 3.68 22.77
N CYS A 371 19.91 4.98 22.69
CA CYS A 371 20.68 6.04 23.36
C CYS A 371 20.56 6.00 24.90
N ILE A 372 19.42 5.55 25.44
CA ILE A 372 19.19 5.46 26.89
C ILE A 372 20.19 4.51 27.53
N LYS A 373 20.48 3.39 26.86
CA LYS A 373 21.29 2.30 27.41
C LYS A 373 22.78 2.53 27.38
N VAL A 374 23.23 3.32 26.42
CA VAL A 374 24.67 3.64 26.31
C VAL A 374 25.05 4.86 27.10
N CYS A 375 24.09 5.56 27.72
CA CYS A 375 24.35 6.73 28.53
C CYS A 375 24.95 6.34 29.90
N PRO A 376 26.22 6.58 30.14
CA PRO A 376 26.89 6.12 31.38
C PRO A 376 26.39 6.86 32.64
N LYS A 377 25.82 8.05 32.45
CA LYS A 377 25.29 8.87 33.54
C LYS A 377 23.78 8.78 33.72
N GLY A 378 23.07 7.96 32.87
CA GLY A 378 21.61 7.84 32.95
C GLY A 378 20.84 9.14 32.64
N GLY A 379 21.49 10.11 32.00
CA GLY A 379 20.88 11.41 31.67
C GLY A 379 19.88 11.37 30.55
N ILE A 380 19.63 10.19 29.93
CA ILE A 380 18.63 10.03 28.87
C ILE A 380 17.52 9.10 29.39
N LYS A 381 16.29 9.58 29.38
CA LYS A 381 15.14 8.85 29.91
C LYS A 381 13.98 8.82 28.92
N ARG A 382 13.12 7.81 29.04
CA ARG A 382 11.83 7.80 28.38
C ARG A 382 10.80 8.40 29.33
N GLN A 383 10.13 9.43 28.88
CA GLN A 383 9.01 10.04 29.59
C GLN A 383 7.69 9.62 28.96
N PHE A 384 6.70 9.35 29.80
CA PHE A 384 5.33 9.09 29.42
C PHE A 384 4.47 10.24 29.95
N GLY A 385 3.60 10.77 29.09
CA GLY A 385 2.74 11.90 29.39
C GLY A 385 2.87 13.00 28.35
N LEU A 386 1.85 13.87 28.28
CA LEU A 386 1.83 15.06 27.45
C LEU A 386 2.68 16.18 28.03
#